data_7db243957e183f24bd4fb01c5b821387
#
_entry.id   7db243957e183f24bd4fb01c5b821387
#
_cell.length_a   1.000
_cell.length_b   1.000
_cell.length_c   1.000
_cell.angle_alpha   90.00
_cell.angle_beta   90.00
_cell.angle_gamma   90.00
#
_symmetry.space_group_name_H-M   'P 1'
#
loop_
_entity.id
_entity.type
_entity.pdbx_description
1 polymer ?
#
loop_
_entity_poly.entity_id
_entity_poly.type
_entity_poly.pdbx_seq_one_letter_code
_entity_poly.pdbx_strand_id
1 'polypeptide(L)'
;MTDDDQSIRVRTLFLSDFHLGTRDCQADLLLGFLRRYDADVIYLVGDIIDGWKLKNGWFWPQSHNDVVQKLLRKVRKGARLIYVPGNHDEFLRDYIGANFGGIEVCDKALHETAAGERLLVIHGDQFDMVMKHAKWLAHLGDWAYSLALVSNTYVNMVRRRLGLTYWSLSAWAKLKVKNAVNFISKFEEFLVEEARGQGATGVVCGHIHHAAERDIDGMRYLNCGDWVESCTAIVEHYDGRLELVRWVEEMAVLDASEAPEPLPVPDAARAARLARLGDANPSPVMPSPVMPGSARPGPVSSGSRAVA
;
A
#
# COMPACT_ATOMS: atom_id res chain seq x y z
N MET A 1 -22.47 -12.02 -11.72
CA MET A 1 -21.59 -12.71 -10.82
C MET A 1 -21.32 -11.77 -9.66
N THR A 2 -21.68 -12.16 -8.46
CA THR A 2 -21.48 -11.31 -7.28
C THR A 2 -20.01 -11.40 -6.87
N ASP A 3 -19.44 -10.27 -6.42
CA ASP A 3 -18.04 -10.09 -5.94
C ASP A 3 -17.58 -11.13 -4.87
N ASP A 4 -18.47 -12.01 -4.43
CA ASP A 4 -18.27 -13.00 -3.36
C ASP A 4 -17.69 -14.35 -3.83
N ASP A 5 -17.68 -14.64 -5.14
CA ASP A 5 -17.38 -16.00 -5.66
C ASP A 5 -15.86 -16.28 -5.80
N GLN A 6 -15.00 -15.28 -5.54
CA GLN A 6 -13.53 -15.40 -5.64
C GLN A 6 -12.79 -14.95 -4.37
N SER A 7 -13.49 -14.70 -3.26
CA SER A 7 -12.82 -14.24 -2.05
C SER A 7 -12.13 -15.40 -1.31
N ILE A 8 -10.90 -15.13 -0.84
CA ILE A 8 -10.14 -16.02 0.04
C ILE A 8 -10.65 -15.79 1.47
N ARG A 9 -11.19 -16.84 2.09
CA ARG A 9 -11.60 -16.76 3.50
C ARG A 9 -10.41 -17.06 4.40
N VAL A 10 -10.20 -16.17 5.37
CA VAL A 10 -9.14 -16.25 6.36
C VAL A 10 -9.70 -16.01 7.75
N ARG A 11 -8.97 -16.39 8.79
CA ARG A 11 -9.43 -16.22 10.16
C ARG A 11 -9.32 -14.76 10.60
N THR A 12 -8.16 -14.13 10.37
CA THR A 12 -7.92 -12.76 10.84
C THR A 12 -7.12 -11.95 9.81
N LEU A 13 -7.46 -10.66 9.68
CA LEU A 13 -6.67 -9.67 8.96
C LEU A 13 -6.14 -8.64 9.96
N PHE A 14 -4.86 -8.30 9.85
CA PHE A 14 -4.24 -7.17 10.54
C PHE A 14 -3.77 -6.16 9.49
N LEU A 15 -4.27 -4.95 9.60
CA LEU A 15 -4.09 -3.85 8.64
C LEU A 15 -3.73 -2.59 9.40
N SER A 16 -2.76 -1.81 8.93
CA SER A 16 -2.37 -0.55 9.56
C SER A 16 -2.04 0.53 8.53
N ASP A 17 -1.90 1.76 9.00
CA ASP A 17 -1.29 2.86 8.27
C ASP A 17 -1.92 3.10 6.88
N PHE A 18 -3.26 3.27 6.85
CA PHE A 18 -3.99 3.62 5.62
C PHE A 18 -3.80 5.08 5.25
N HIS A 19 -3.77 5.96 6.26
CA HIS A 19 -3.75 7.41 6.13
C HIS A 19 -4.87 7.95 5.23
N LEU A 20 -6.11 7.46 5.43
CA LEU A 20 -7.28 8.01 4.76
C LEU A 20 -7.40 9.51 5.09
N GLY A 21 -7.57 10.33 4.08
CA GLY A 21 -7.50 11.80 4.20
C GLY A 21 -6.23 12.39 3.60
N THR A 22 -5.33 11.56 3.09
CA THR A 22 -4.12 11.97 2.36
C THR A 22 -4.18 11.59 0.88
N ARG A 23 -3.34 12.22 0.06
CA ARG A 23 -3.19 11.86 -1.36
C ARG A 23 -2.31 10.62 -1.57
N ASP A 24 -1.55 10.27 -0.54
CA ASP A 24 -0.55 9.21 -0.60
C ASP A 24 -1.18 7.83 -0.35
N CYS A 25 -2.40 7.79 0.23
CA CYS A 25 -3.15 6.55 0.47
C CYS A 25 -3.49 5.81 -0.83
N GLN A 26 -3.07 4.56 -0.94
CA GLN A 26 -3.36 3.66 -2.06
C GLN A 26 -4.74 2.98 -1.90
N ALA A 27 -5.79 3.78 -1.79
CA ALA A 27 -7.14 3.33 -1.47
C ALA A 27 -7.69 2.31 -2.48
N ASP A 28 -7.36 2.43 -3.76
CA ASP A 28 -7.82 1.49 -4.80
C ASP A 28 -7.18 0.11 -4.66
N LEU A 29 -5.87 0.06 -4.31
CA LEU A 29 -5.17 -1.18 -4.01
C LEU A 29 -5.73 -1.83 -2.74
N LEU A 30 -5.98 -1.03 -1.69
CA LEU A 30 -6.62 -1.50 -0.46
C LEU A 30 -8.03 -2.05 -0.72
N LEU A 31 -8.82 -1.42 -1.56
CA LEU A 31 -10.12 -1.93 -1.98
C LEU A 31 -10.03 -3.26 -2.71
N GLY A 32 -9.04 -3.41 -3.59
CA GLY A 32 -8.73 -4.68 -4.25
C GLY A 32 -8.44 -5.79 -3.25
N PHE A 33 -7.55 -5.53 -2.29
CA PHE A 33 -7.23 -6.45 -1.20
C PHE A 33 -8.47 -6.82 -0.36
N LEU A 34 -9.24 -5.82 0.08
CA LEU A 34 -10.46 -6.02 0.87
C LEU A 34 -11.58 -6.74 0.09
N ARG A 35 -11.55 -6.78 -1.24
CA ARG A 35 -12.43 -7.61 -2.06
C ARG A 35 -11.95 -9.05 -2.11
N ARG A 36 -10.64 -9.24 -2.21
CA ARG A 36 -10.00 -10.55 -2.33
C ARG A 36 -10.03 -11.35 -1.03
N TYR A 37 -9.84 -10.70 0.12
CA TYR A 37 -9.78 -11.34 1.43
C TYR A 37 -11.03 -11.06 2.25
N ASP A 38 -11.71 -12.12 2.73
CA ASP A 38 -12.76 -12.07 3.74
C ASP A 38 -12.27 -12.72 5.04
N ALA A 39 -12.51 -12.07 6.18
CA ALA A 39 -12.03 -12.53 7.47
C ALA A 39 -13.15 -12.53 8.52
N ASP A 40 -13.03 -13.43 9.49
CA ASP A 40 -13.92 -13.46 10.66
C ASP A 40 -13.56 -12.32 11.63
N VAL A 41 -12.27 -11.96 11.73
CA VAL A 41 -11.77 -10.85 12.57
C VAL A 41 -10.90 -9.90 11.74
N ILE A 42 -11.08 -8.60 11.92
CA ILE A 42 -10.28 -7.56 11.28
C ILE A 42 -9.75 -6.62 12.34
N TYR A 43 -8.44 -6.50 12.44
CA TYR A 43 -7.78 -5.48 13.24
C TYR A 43 -7.33 -4.33 12.35
N LEU A 44 -7.75 -3.12 12.72
CA LEU A 44 -7.23 -1.86 12.20
C LEU A 44 -6.21 -1.34 13.23
N VAL A 45 -4.93 -1.45 12.89
CA VAL A 45 -3.82 -1.27 13.84
C VAL A 45 -3.21 0.12 13.69
N GLY A 46 -4.04 1.14 13.87
CA GLY A 46 -3.69 2.55 13.92
C GLY A 46 -3.41 3.22 12.58
N ASP A 47 -3.47 4.55 12.63
CA ASP A 47 -3.23 5.46 11.49
C ASP A 47 -4.12 5.16 10.27
N ILE A 48 -5.37 4.80 10.55
CA ILE A 48 -6.37 4.51 9.51
C ILE A 48 -6.90 5.81 8.91
N ILE A 49 -7.18 6.81 9.76
CA ILE A 49 -7.64 8.15 9.34
C ILE A 49 -6.58 9.17 9.74
N ASP A 50 -6.06 9.91 8.75
CA ASP A 50 -5.09 10.96 9.03
C ASP A 50 -5.76 12.25 9.53
N GLY A 51 -6.10 12.28 10.81
CA GLY A 51 -6.72 13.43 11.45
C GLY A 51 -5.83 14.69 11.44
N TRP A 52 -4.50 14.53 11.42
CA TRP A 52 -3.59 15.66 11.35
C TRP A 52 -3.63 16.36 10.00
N LYS A 53 -3.69 15.60 8.89
CA LYS A 53 -3.82 16.16 7.55
C LYS A 53 -5.20 16.77 7.32
N LEU A 54 -6.25 16.08 7.76
CA LEU A 54 -7.62 16.57 7.63
C LEU A 54 -7.88 17.87 8.38
N LYS A 55 -7.22 18.11 9.54
CA LYS A 55 -7.26 19.40 10.26
C LYS A 55 -6.64 20.55 9.46
N ASN A 56 -5.66 20.27 8.60
CA ASN A 56 -4.95 21.27 7.80
C ASN A 56 -5.56 21.49 6.41
N GLY A 57 -6.47 20.62 5.97
CA GLY A 57 -7.18 20.74 4.69
C GLY A 57 -7.96 19.46 4.40
N TRP A 58 -9.24 19.63 4.11
CA TRP A 58 -10.12 18.50 3.85
C TRP A 58 -9.81 17.86 2.48
N PHE A 59 -9.41 16.60 2.49
CA PHE A 59 -9.25 15.77 1.31
C PHE A 59 -9.89 14.40 1.58
N TRP A 60 -10.99 14.11 0.90
CA TRP A 60 -11.73 12.86 1.09
C TRP A 60 -12.36 12.43 -0.22
N PRO A 61 -11.60 11.79 -1.13
CA PRO A 61 -12.12 11.29 -2.40
C PRO A 61 -13.07 10.11 -2.19
N GLN A 62 -13.82 9.77 -3.25
CA GLN A 62 -14.79 8.68 -3.21
C GLN A 62 -14.13 7.33 -2.84
N SER A 63 -12.92 7.06 -3.29
CA SER A 63 -12.19 5.83 -2.97
C SER A 63 -11.97 5.65 -1.46
N HIS A 64 -11.71 6.73 -0.70
CA HIS A 64 -11.61 6.66 0.76
C HIS A 64 -12.96 6.30 1.40
N ASN A 65 -14.04 6.88 0.90
CA ASN A 65 -15.38 6.54 1.35
C ASN A 65 -15.72 5.07 1.05
N ASP A 66 -15.30 4.57 -0.12
CA ASP A 66 -15.52 3.19 -0.53
C ASP A 66 -14.77 2.19 0.37
N VAL A 67 -13.55 2.53 0.84
CA VAL A 67 -12.81 1.73 1.84
C VAL A 67 -13.62 1.62 3.12
N VAL A 68 -14.09 2.74 3.66
CA VAL A 68 -14.90 2.76 4.90
C VAL A 68 -16.18 1.94 4.71
N GLN A 69 -16.88 2.12 3.59
CA GLN A 69 -18.08 1.35 3.28
C GLN A 69 -17.80 -0.16 3.13
N LYS A 70 -16.65 -0.53 2.54
CA LYS A 70 -16.28 -1.94 2.39
C LYS A 70 -16.04 -2.58 3.75
N LEU A 71 -15.35 -1.91 4.68
CA LEU A 71 -15.13 -2.37 6.06
C LEU A 71 -16.46 -2.52 6.81
N LEU A 72 -17.33 -1.51 6.77
CA LEU A 72 -18.66 -1.57 7.39
C LEU A 72 -19.53 -2.68 6.81
N ARG A 73 -19.40 -2.95 5.51
CA ARG A 73 -20.11 -4.06 4.86
C ARG A 73 -19.61 -5.42 5.35
N LYS A 74 -18.30 -5.58 5.58
CA LYS A 74 -17.74 -6.80 6.19
C LYS A 74 -18.29 -7.02 7.61
N VAL A 75 -18.34 -5.96 8.42
CA VAL A 75 -18.95 -6.00 9.76
C VAL A 75 -20.42 -6.44 9.68
N ARG A 76 -21.20 -5.87 8.76
CA ARG A 76 -22.60 -6.26 8.55
C ARG A 76 -22.79 -7.71 8.06
N LYS A 77 -21.76 -8.31 7.44
CA LYS A 77 -21.73 -9.72 7.05
C LYS A 77 -21.27 -10.63 8.19
N GLY A 78 -20.93 -10.08 9.36
CA GLY A 78 -20.59 -10.82 10.56
C GLY A 78 -19.11 -10.78 10.96
N ALA A 79 -18.24 -10.08 10.23
CA ALA A 79 -16.87 -9.88 10.65
C ALA A 79 -16.80 -9.01 11.91
N ARG A 80 -15.99 -9.42 12.90
CA ARG A 80 -15.66 -8.59 14.06
C ARG A 80 -14.56 -7.61 13.68
N LEU A 81 -14.76 -6.31 13.87
CA LEU A 81 -13.79 -5.28 13.54
C LEU A 81 -13.34 -4.57 14.83
N ILE A 82 -12.02 -4.59 15.05
CA ILE A 82 -11.37 -4.01 16.23
C ILE A 82 -10.44 -2.90 15.72
N TYR A 83 -10.62 -1.71 16.26
CA TYR A 83 -9.84 -0.53 15.94
C TYR A 83 -8.91 -0.17 17.10
N VAL A 84 -7.62 -0.22 16.87
CA VAL A 84 -6.57 0.24 17.78
C VAL A 84 -6.06 1.57 17.24
N PRO A 85 -6.31 2.73 17.87
CA PRO A 85 -5.89 4.03 17.36
C PRO A 85 -4.37 4.21 17.34
N GLY A 86 -3.87 4.89 16.31
CA GLY A 86 -2.50 5.38 16.21
C GLY A 86 -2.37 6.86 16.58
N ASN A 87 -1.26 7.48 16.21
CA ASN A 87 -1.02 8.90 16.50
C ASN A 87 -1.73 9.84 15.52
N HIS A 88 -1.98 9.43 14.26
CA HIS A 88 -2.72 10.25 13.31
C HIS A 88 -4.23 10.27 13.57
N ASP A 89 -4.73 9.23 14.19
CA ASP A 89 -6.13 9.11 14.61
C ASP A 89 -6.30 9.06 16.14
N GLU A 90 -5.39 9.71 16.87
CA GLU A 90 -5.38 9.80 18.34
C GLU A 90 -6.69 10.29 18.98
N PHE A 91 -7.50 11.07 18.22
CA PHE A 91 -8.81 11.54 18.66
C PHE A 91 -9.79 10.39 18.98
N LEU A 92 -9.55 9.18 18.45
CA LEU A 92 -10.34 7.99 18.78
C LEU A 92 -9.99 7.40 20.14
N ARG A 93 -8.89 7.80 20.76
CA ARG A 93 -8.52 7.35 22.11
C ARG A 93 -9.50 7.83 23.19
N ASP A 94 -10.19 8.94 22.94
CA ASP A 94 -11.26 9.41 23.83
C ASP A 94 -12.49 8.47 23.83
N TYR A 95 -12.54 7.52 22.89
CA TYR A 95 -13.65 6.58 22.69
C TYR A 95 -13.25 5.12 22.96
N ILE A 96 -12.13 4.89 23.66
CA ILE A 96 -11.73 3.53 24.06
C ILE A 96 -12.84 2.86 24.89
N GLY A 97 -13.17 1.61 24.54
CA GLY A 97 -14.28 0.84 25.11
C GLY A 97 -15.63 1.07 24.43
N ALA A 98 -15.72 2.01 23.48
CA ALA A 98 -16.93 2.23 22.69
C ALA A 98 -17.06 1.21 21.55
N ASN A 99 -18.32 1.01 21.10
CA ASN A 99 -18.64 0.23 19.92
C ASN A 99 -19.51 1.09 18.98
N PHE A 100 -18.99 1.36 17.80
CA PHE A 100 -19.65 2.16 16.77
C PHE A 100 -20.10 1.28 15.59
N GLY A 101 -21.36 0.84 15.60
CA GLY A 101 -21.91 0.06 14.49
C GLY A 101 -21.19 -1.28 14.25
N GLY A 102 -20.67 -1.90 15.31
CA GLY A 102 -19.90 -3.15 15.27
C GLY A 102 -18.38 -2.96 15.16
N ILE A 103 -17.89 -1.71 15.21
CA ILE A 103 -16.47 -1.39 15.33
C ILE A 103 -16.13 -1.21 16.80
N GLU A 104 -15.29 -2.07 17.37
CA GLU A 104 -14.83 -2.00 18.75
C GLU A 104 -13.55 -1.15 18.81
N VAL A 105 -13.51 -0.10 19.63
CA VAL A 105 -12.32 0.73 19.84
C VAL A 105 -11.62 0.32 21.11
N CYS A 106 -10.33 -0.02 21.02
CA CYS A 106 -9.51 -0.38 22.18
C CYS A 106 -8.09 0.18 22.01
N ASP A 107 -7.40 0.42 23.14
CA ASP A 107 -6.03 0.94 23.14
C ASP A 107 -5.02 -0.12 22.64
N LYS A 108 -5.25 -1.37 23.04
CA LYS A 108 -4.51 -2.57 22.65
C LYS A 108 -5.40 -3.79 22.79
N ALA A 109 -5.10 -4.86 22.07
CA ALA A 109 -5.81 -6.12 22.15
C ALA A 109 -4.85 -7.30 22.31
N LEU A 110 -5.35 -8.37 22.91
CA LEU A 110 -4.68 -9.67 22.89
C LEU A 110 -5.45 -10.57 21.93
N HIS A 111 -4.77 -11.02 20.90
CA HIS A 111 -5.29 -11.95 19.90
C HIS A 111 -4.73 -13.34 20.15
N GLU A 112 -5.61 -14.34 20.20
CA GLU A 112 -5.22 -15.76 20.27
C GLU A 112 -5.36 -16.38 18.89
N THR A 113 -4.25 -16.82 18.33
CA THR A 113 -4.24 -17.49 17.01
C THR A 113 -4.89 -18.88 17.09
N ALA A 114 -5.26 -19.44 15.94
CA ALA A 114 -5.76 -20.82 15.87
C ALA A 114 -4.70 -21.83 16.33
N ALA A 115 -3.41 -21.50 16.27
CA ALA A 115 -2.30 -22.29 16.79
C ALA A 115 -2.07 -22.14 18.30
N GLY A 116 -2.83 -21.25 18.98
CA GLY A 116 -2.69 -20.98 20.41
C GLY A 116 -1.61 -19.97 20.79
N GLU A 117 -1.01 -19.28 19.82
CA GLU A 117 -0.10 -18.17 20.08
C GLU A 117 -0.90 -16.95 20.56
N ARG A 118 -0.36 -16.21 21.53
CA ARG A 118 -0.96 -14.98 22.04
C ARG A 118 -0.21 -13.78 21.52
N LEU A 119 -0.84 -13.00 20.65
CA LEU A 119 -0.25 -11.82 20.03
C LEU A 119 -0.80 -10.54 20.65
N LEU A 120 0.08 -9.67 21.13
CA LEU A 120 -0.30 -8.31 21.49
C LEU A 120 -0.50 -7.50 20.22
N VAL A 121 -1.69 -6.93 20.02
CA VAL A 121 -1.99 -6.02 18.88
C VAL A 121 -1.97 -4.59 19.41
N ILE A 122 -1.04 -3.79 18.88
CA ILE A 122 -0.78 -2.41 19.31
C ILE A 122 -0.24 -1.60 18.14
N HIS A 123 -0.56 -0.30 18.02
CA HIS A 123 -0.02 0.50 16.91
C HIS A 123 1.49 0.69 17.01
N GLY A 124 1.99 1.11 18.17
CA GLY A 124 3.41 1.27 18.44
C GLY A 124 3.85 2.73 18.68
N ASP A 125 3.03 3.72 18.37
CA ASP A 125 3.33 5.14 18.56
C ASP A 125 3.55 5.56 20.02
N GLN A 126 3.08 4.76 20.97
CA GLN A 126 3.28 4.99 22.41
C GLN A 126 4.76 5.08 22.78
N PHE A 127 5.63 4.42 22.03
CA PHE A 127 7.08 4.44 22.21
C PHE A 127 7.78 5.64 21.57
N ASP A 128 7.07 6.43 20.77
CA ASP A 128 7.58 7.66 20.19
C ASP A 128 8.00 8.69 21.25
N MET A 129 7.35 8.68 22.41
CA MET A 129 7.72 9.54 23.55
C MET A 129 9.15 9.26 24.02
N VAL A 130 9.54 7.98 24.05
CA VAL A 130 10.91 7.56 24.39
C VAL A 130 11.90 7.96 23.31
N MET A 131 11.45 7.98 22.04
CA MET A 131 12.26 8.29 20.88
C MET A 131 12.24 9.77 20.47
N LYS A 132 11.39 10.62 21.08
CA LYS A 132 11.29 12.06 20.74
C LYS A 132 12.64 12.80 20.83
N HIS A 133 13.48 12.43 21.79
CA HIS A 133 14.82 13.00 21.88
C HIS A 133 15.73 12.59 20.71
N ALA A 134 15.57 11.38 20.18
CA ALA A 134 16.31 10.92 19.01
C ALA A 134 15.80 11.59 17.71
N LYS A 135 14.49 11.83 17.58
CA LYS A 135 13.91 12.57 16.43
C LYS A 135 14.37 14.03 16.38
N TRP A 136 14.47 14.72 17.52
CA TRP A 136 15.00 16.09 17.55
C TRP A 136 16.45 16.18 17.04
N LEU A 137 17.31 15.23 17.43
CA LEU A 137 18.67 15.13 16.90
C LEU A 137 18.68 14.80 15.39
N ALA A 138 17.74 13.99 14.90
CA ALA A 138 17.62 13.67 13.49
C ALA A 138 17.18 14.89 12.67
N HIS A 139 16.21 15.69 13.14
CA HIS A 139 15.81 16.93 12.48
C HIS A 139 16.91 17.99 12.46
N LEU A 140 17.68 18.10 13.55
CA LEU A 140 18.86 18.98 13.58
C LEU A 140 19.93 18.50 12.58
N GLY A 141 20.12 17.18 12.47
CA GLY A 141 20.97 16.56 11.47
C GLY A 141 20.50 16.78 10.03
N ASP A 142 19.19 16.72 9.76
CA ASP A 142 18.61 16.95 8.43
C ASP A 142 18.69 18.43 8.01
N TRP A 143 18.49 19.37 8.95
CA TRP A 143 18.70 20.79 8.70
C TRP A 143 20.17 21.09 8.41
N ALA A 144 21.08 20.62 9.25
CA ALA A 144 22.51 20.76 9.05
C ALA A 144 22.99 20.10 7.74
N TYR A 145 22.37 18.98 7.36
CA TYR A 145 22.66 18.29 6.10
C TYR A 145 22.14 19.04 4.87
N SER A 146 20.91 19.56 4.91
CA SER A 146 20.37 20.36 3.81
C SER A 146 21.22 21.61 3.58
N LEU A 147 21.69 22.22 4.67
CA LEU A 147 22.66 23.31 4.63
C LEU A 147 24.01 22.86 4.05
N ALA A 148 24.49 21.68 4.43
CA ALA A 148 25.73 21.09 3.94
C ALA A 148 25.66 20.69 2.46
N LEU A 149 24.50 20.22 1.95
CA LEU A 149 24.31 19.91 0.53
C LEU A 149 24.32 21.18 -0.35
N VAL A 150 23.57 22.21 0.05
CA VAL A 150 23.56 23.49 -0.67
C VAL A 150 24.95 24.12 -0.67
N SER A 151 25.69 23.96 0.43
CA SER A 151 27.05 24.51 0.56
C SER A 151 28.16 23.56 0.08
N ASN A 152 27.83 22.30 -0.30
CA ASN A 152 28.85 21.28 -0.59
C ASN A 152 29.83 21.70 -1.70
N THR A 153 29.34 22.36 -2.75
CA THR A 153 30.20 22.89 -3.82
C THR A 153 31.10 24.00 -3.31
N TYR A 154 30.54 24.91 -2.52
CA TYR A 154 31.30 26.02 -1.93
C TYR A 154 32.20 25.54 -0.80
N VAL A 155 31.72 24.62 0.03
CA VAL A 155 32.50 24.00 1.13
C VAL A 155 33.70 23.24 0.58
N ASN A 156 33.53 22.42 -0.46
CA ASN A 156 34.66 21.71 -1.06
C ASN A 156 35.62 22.65 -1.81
N MET A 157 35.14 23.75 -2.36
CA MET A 157 36.00 24.77 -2.95
C MET A 157 36.83 25.49 -1.88
N VAL A 158 36.21 25.88 -0.75
CA VAL A 158 36.90 26.49 0.40
C VAL A 158 37.82 25.48 1.07
N ARG A 159 37.40 24.22 1.27
CA ARG A 159 38.23 23.13 1.82
C ARG A 159 39.45 22.88 0.98
N ARG A 160 39.36 22.87 -0.35
CA ARG A 160 40.53 22.77 -1.25
C ARG A 160 41.50 23.91 -1.07
N ARG A 161 41.00 25.16 -0.91
CA ARG A 161 41.87 26.32 -0.66
C ARG A 161 42.55 26.28 0.72
N LEU A 162 41.93 25.60 1.69
CA LEU A 162 42.44 25.45 3.06
C LEU A 162 43.24 24.14 3.24
N GLY A 163 43.50 23.38 2.16
CA GLY A 163 44.25 22.13 2.25
C GLY A 163 43.54 20.97 2.98
N LEU A 164 42.21 21.08 3.17
CA LEU A 164 41.42 20.05 3.86
C LEU A 164 40.93 18.96 2.90
N THR A 165 40.85 17.71 3.41
CA THR A 165 40.41 16.54 2.66
C THR A 165 38.97 16.62 2.19
N TYR A 166 38.66 15.92 1.09
CA TYR A 166 37.35 15.86 0.49
C TYR A 166 36.29 15.26 1.44
N TRP A 167 35.09 15.84 1.51
CA TRP A 167 33.96 15.30 2.27
C TRP A 167 33.16 14.28 1.43
N SER A 168 32.88 13.10 2.00
CA SER A 168 32.28 11.99 1.27
C SER A 168 30.77 11.86 1.54
N LEU A 169 29.95 12.07 0.49
CA LEU A 169 28.52 11.81 0.51
C LEU A 169 28.20 10.34 0.89
N SER A 170 29.04 9.39 0.49
CA SER A 170 28.86 7.97 0.79
C SER A 170 29.02 7.62 2.27
N ALA A 171 29.91 8.30 2.99
CA ALA A 171 30.07 8.12 4.44
C ALA A 171 28.82 8.60 5.20
N TRP A 172 28.24 9.70 4.74
CA TRP A 172 27.00 10.24 5.31
C TRP A 172 25.80 9.31 5.03
N ALA A 173 25.62 8.81 3.80
CA ALA A 173 24.55 7.87 3.46
C ALA A 173 24.63 6.59 4.32
N LYS A 174 25.83 6.07 4.56
CA LYS A 174 26.07 4.94 5.48
C LYS A 174 25.64 5.26 6.92
N LEU A 175 25.91 6.48 7.40
CA LEU A 175 25.50 6.90 8.75
C LEU A 175 23.96 7.02 8.85
N LYS A 176 23.29 7.55 7.84
CA LYS A 176 21.80 7.62 7.79
C LYS A 176 21.18 6.24 7.83
N VAL A 177 21.67 5.30 7.01
CA VAL A 177 21.20 3.91 7.01
C VAL A 177 21.42 3.26 8.37
N LYS A 178 22.62 3.42 8.97
CA LYS A 178 22.90 2.90 10.31
C LYS A 178 21.95 3.45 11.38
N ASN A 179 21.65 4.75 11.33
CA ASN A 179 20.72 5.37 12.29
C ASN A 179 19.30 4.87 12.12
N ALA A 180 18.83 4.67 10.87
CA ALA A 180 17.53 4.09 10.58
C ALA A 180 17.43 2.64 11.08
N VAL A 181 18.45 1.82 10.83
CA VAL A 181 18.51 0.44 11.33
C VAL A 181 18.47 0.40 12.86
N ASN A 182 19.28 1.24 13.52
CA ASN A 182 19.27 1.33 14.99
C ASN A 182 17.92 1.81 15.55
N PHE A 183 17.22 2.70 14.84
CA PHE A 183 15.89 3.15 15.24
C PHE A 183 14.89 1.99 15.16
N ILE A 184 14.86 1.29 14.04
CA ILE A 184 13.98 0.13 13.83
C ILE A 184 14.25 -0.93 14.91
N SER A 185 15.51 -1.31 15.14
CA SER A 185 15.86 -2.32 16.16
C SER A 185 15.37 -1.94 17.55
N LYS A 186 15.54 -0.68 17.96
CA LYS A 186 15.07 -0.21 19.27
C LYS A 186 13.54 -0.23 19.38
N PHE A 187 12.85 0.15 18.30
CA PHE A 187 11.39 0.08 18.23
C PHE A 187 10.91 -1.37 18.39
N GLU A 188 11.51 -2.29 17.65
CA GLU A 188 11.22 -3.71 17.72
C GLU A 188 11.44 -4.28 19.13
N GLU A 189 12.60 -3.97 19.75
CA GLU A 189 12.94 -4.39 21.12
C GLU A 189 11.91 -3.90 22.14
N PHE A 190 11.48 -2.63 22.06
CA PHE A 190 10.46 -2.08 22.97
C PHE A 190 9.12 -2.79 22.84
N LEU A 191 8.67 -3.04 21.62
CA LEU A 191 7.39 -3.70 21.40
C LEU A 191 7.39 -5.16 21.87
N VAL A 192 8.49 -5.86 21.66
CA VAL A 192 8.69 -7.22 22.16
C VAL A 192 8.67 -7.25 23.67
N GLU A 193 9.32 -6.30 24.35
CA GLU A 193 9.30 -6.20 25.80
C GLU A 193 7.90 -5.90 26.36
N GLU A 194 7.16 -4.98 25.72
CA GLU A 194 5.75 -4.72 26.09
C GLU A 194 4.89 -5.98 25.93
N ALA A 195 5.04 -6.71 24.80
CA ALA A 195 4.30 -7.95 24.57
C ALA A 195 4.63 -9.00 25.64
N ARG A 196 5.91 -9.14 26.02
CA ARG A 196 6.35 -10.03 27.09
C ARG A 196 5.73 -9.63 28.43
N GLY A 197 5.69 -8.33 28.75
CA GLY A 197 5.04 -7.78 29.96
C GLY A 197 3.56 -8.09 30.05
N GLN A 198 2.87 -8.24 28.89
CA GLN A 198 1.45 -8.62 28.78
C GLN A 198 1.25 -10.16 28.76
N GLY A 199 2.31 -10.94 28.86
CA GLY A 199 2.25 -12.41 28.78
C GLY A 199 1.87 -12.91 27.38
N ALA A 200 2.17 -12.13 26.34
CA ALA A 200 2.03 -12.54 24.96
C ALA A 200 3.28 -13.28 24.47
N THR A 201 3.15 -14.05 23.39
CA THR A 201 4.22 -14.78 22.70
C THR A 201 4.71 -14.05 21.46
N GLY A 202 4.06 -12.93 21.11
CA GLY A 202 4.42 -12.10 19.97
C GLY A 202 3.66 -10.78 19.97
N VAL A 203 3.97 -9.93 18.97
CA VAL A 203 3.37 -8.62 18.76
C VAL A 203 3.01 -8.40 17.32
N VAL A 204 1.86 -7.77 17.08
CA VAL A 204 1.43 -7.22 15.78
C VAL A 204 1.36 -5.71 15.89
N CYS A 205 2.04 -4.99 15.01
CA CYS A 205 2.11 -3.53 15.04
C CYS A 205 2.09 -2.90 13.65
N GLY A 206 2.12 -1.56 13.59
CA GLY A 206 2.28 -0.71 12.41
C GLY A 206 3.31 0.38 12.64
N HIS A 207 2.95 1.64 12.40
CA HIS A 207 3.59 2.90 12.77
C HIS A 207 4.87 3.26 12.02
N ILE A 208 5.82 2.35 11.89
CA ILE A 208 7.12 2.64 11.25
C ILE A 208 7.12 2.38 9.73
N HIS A 209 5.98 2.00 9.15
CA HIS A 209 5.80 1.72 7.72
C HIS A 209 6.82 0.71 7.17
N HIS A 210 7.24 -0.24 8.02
CA HIS A 210 8.24 -1.24 7.67
C HIS A 210 7.69 -2.65 7.88
N ALA A 211 7.07 -3.20 6.83
CA ALA A 211 6.50 -4.53 6.86
C ALA A 211 7.56 -5.59 7.19
N ALA A 212 7.33 -6.35 8.23
CA ALA A 212 8.30 -7.36 8.70
C ALA A 212 7.63 -8.52 9.42
N GLU A 213 8.22 -9.70 9.29
CA GLU A 213 7.98 -10.86 10.12
C GLU A 213 9.34 -11.38 10.60
N ARG A 214 9.53 -11.43 11.92
CA ARG A 214 10.81 -11.80 12.54
C ARG A 214 10.58 -12.53 13.86
N ASP A 215 11.57 -13.32 14.27
CA ASP A 215 11.72 -13.76 15.65
C ASP A 215 12.76 -12.86 16.34
N ILE A 216 12.40 -12.33 17.49
CA ILE A 216 13.27 -11.48 18.32
C ILE A 216 13.26 -12.06 19.73
N ASP A 217 14.35 -12.70 20.11
CA ASP A 217 14.52 -13.34 21.43
C ASP A 217 13.38 -14.31 21.80
N GLY A 218 12.94 -15.11 20.82
CA GLY A 218 11.87 -16.08 20.97
C GLY A 218 10.46 -15.48 20.95
N MET A 219 10.33 -14.20 20.64
CA MET A 219 9.05 -13.49 20.48
C MET A 219 8.78 -13.22 19.00
N ARG A 220 7.59 -13.55 18.52
CA ARG A 220 7.18 -13.26 17.14
C ARG A 220 6.87 -11.78 16.99
N TYR A 221 7.63 -11.10 16.14
CA TYR A 221 7.42 -9.71 15.76
C TYR A 221 6.81 -9.63 14.38
N LEU A 222 5.66 -8.96 14.25
CA LEU A 222 4.90 -8.78 13.02
C LEU A 222 4.57 -7.31 12.84
N ASN A 223 5.04 -6.69 11.75
CA ASN A 223 4.65 -5.35 11.38
C ASN A 223 3.83 -5.37 10.09
N CYS A 224 2.62 -4.80 10.13
CA CYS A 224 1.67 -4.82 9.01
C CYS A 224 2.18 -4.01 7.79
N GLY A 225 3.17 -3.11 7.99
CA GLY A 225 3.58 -2.15 6.98
C GLY A 225 2.57 -1.02 6.85
N ASP A 226 2.23 -0.64 5.61
CA ASP A 226 1.34 0.50 5.32
C ASP A 226 0.58 0.31 4.00
N TRP A 227 -0.38 1.22 3.73
CA TRP A 227 -1.12 1.33 2.47
C TRP A 227 -0.83 2.65 1.76
N VAL A 228 0.40 3.13 1.89
CA VAL A 228 0.96 4.33 1.24
C VAL A 228 2.04 3.92 0.24
N GLU A 229 3.00 3.09 0.68
CA GLU A 229 4.15 2.66 -0.12
C GLU A 229 4.21 1.14 -0.27
N SER A 230 4.15 0.38 0.83
CA SER A 230 4.39 -1.07 0.84
C SER A 230 3.16 -1.90 0.43
N CYS A 231 1.95 -1.42 0.68
CA CYS A 231 0.67 -2.09 0.43
C CYS A 231 0.67 -3.53 0.96
N THR A 232 0.84 -3.67 2.28
CA THR A 232 1.01 -4.95 2.94
C THR A 232 0.00 -5.17 4.06
N ALA A 233 -0.22 -6.44 4.42
CA ALA A 233 -1.08 -6.87 5.51
C ALA A 233 -0.55 -8.15 6.15
N ILE A 234 -0.89 -8.38 7.43
CA ILE A 234 -0.71 -9.70 8.04
C ILE A 234 -2.04 -10.46 7.96
N VAL A 235 -1.98 -11.69 7.49
CA VAL A 235 -3.12 -12.59 7.34
C VAL A 235 -2.92 -13.79 8.23
N GLU A 236 -3.92 -14.15 9.03
CA GLU A 236 -3.96 -15.42 9.76
C GLU A 236 -4.92 -16.37 9.06
N HIS A 237 -4.42 -17.51 8.66
CA HIS A 237 -5.21 -18.61 8.11
C HIS A 237 -5.90 -19.45 9.21
N TYR A 238 -6.88 -20.26 8.85
CA TYR A 238 -7.61 -21.11 9.80
C TYR A 238 -6.76 -22.20 10.43
N ASP A 239 -5.62 -22.55 9.84
CA ASP A 239 -4.62 -23.47 10.40
C ASP A 239 -3.67 -22.80 11.42
N GLY A 240 -3.83 -21.48 11.64
CA GLY A 240 -2.99 -20.68 12.54
C GLY A 240 -1.71 -20.15 11.90
N ARG A 241 -1.47 -20.42 10.62
CA ARG A 241 -0.35 -19.85 9.86
C ARG A 241 -0.56 -18.35 9.69
N LEU A 242 0.44 -17.57 10.06
CA LEU A 242 0.50 -16.15 9.81
C LEU A 242 1.32 -15.90 8.54
N GLU A 243 0.89 -14.94 7.75
CA GLU A 243 1.50 -14.61 6.46
C GLU A 243 1.55 -13.10 6.26
N LEU A 244 2.73 -12.58 5.92
CA LEU A 244 2.90 -11.22 5.44
C LEU A 244 2.58 -11.16 3.95
N VAL A 245 1.39 -10.69 3.61
CA VAL A 245 0.95 -10.51 2.23
C VAL A 245 1.48 -9.19 1.68
N ARG A 246 2.16 -9.26 0.53
CA ARG A 246 2.61 -8.11 -0.28
C ARG A 246 1.66 -7.96 -1.46
N TRP A 247 0.65 -7.13 -1.30
CA TRP A 247 -0.47 -7.09 -2.23
C TRP A 247 -0.09 -6.78 -3.67
N VAL A 248 0.86 -5.88 -3.88
CA VAL A 248 1.32 -5.52 -5.23
C VAL A 248 2.02 -6.69 -5.92
N GLU A 249 2.80 -7.48 -5.17
CA GLU A 249 3.46 -8.69 -5.70
C GLU A 249 2.43 -9.78 -6.00
N GLU A 250 1.44 -9.97 -5.13
CA GLU A 250 0.36 -10.94 -5.33
C GLU A 250 -0.49 -10.59 -6.55
N MET A 251 -0.87 -9.32 -6.74
CA MET A 251 -1.58 -8.87 -7.93
C MET A 251 -0.81 -9.15 -9.22
N ALA A 252 0.50 -8.89 -9.23
CA ALA A 252 1.34 -9.16 -10.40
C ALA A 252 1.34 -10.65 -10.79
N VAL A 253 1.30 -11.55 -9.79
CA VAL A 253 1.18 -13.00 -10.03
C VAL A 253 -0.20 -13.36 -10.57
N LEU A 254 -1.27 -12.77 -10.04
CA LEU A 254 -2.64 -13.00 -10.51
C LEU A 254 -2.81 -12.53 -11.96
N ASP A 255 -2.37 -11.31 -12.28
CA ASP A 255 -2.42 -10.77 -13.65
C ASP A 255 -1.62 -11.64 -14.63
N ALA A 256 -0.46 -12.16 -14.22
CA ALA A 256 0.34 -13.06 -15.04
C ALA A 256 -0.34 -14.43 -15.27
N SER A 257 -1.13 -14.91 -14.30
CA SER A 257 -1.87 -16.17 -14.41
C SER A 257 -3.14 -16.05 -15.27
N GLU A 258 -3.72 -14.87 -15.35
CA GLU A 258 -4.88 -14.56 -16.19
C GLU A 258 -4.50 -14.11 -17.60
N ALA A 259 -3.20 -13.86 -17.86
CA ALA A 259 -2.72 -13.50 -19.19
C ALA A 259 -3.04 -14.64 -20.17
N PRO A 260 -3.67 -14.34 -21.34
CA PRO A 260 -3.95 -15.35 -22.33
C PRO A 260 -2.65 -16.01 -22.78
N GLU A 261 -2.67 -17.34 -22.86
CA GLU A 261 -1.53 -18.12 -23.38
C GLU A 261 -1.02 -17.47 -24.69
N PRO A 262 0.27 -17.20 -24.82
CA PRO A 262 0.78 -16.60 -26.05
C PRO A 262 0.34 -17.48 -27.23
N LEU A 263 -0.35 -16.87 -28.19
CA LEU A 263 -0.80 -17.57 -29.39
C LEU A 263 0.39 -18.37 -29.95
N PRO A 264 0.23 -19.66 -30.27
CA PRO A 264 1.31 -20.47 -30.78
C PRO A 264 1.90 -19.75 -31.99
N VAL A 265 3.18 -19.44 -31.92
CA VAL A 265 3.92 -18.83 -33.04
C VAL A 265 3.71 -19.73 -34.23
N PRO A 266 3.17 -19.23 -35.35
CA PRO A 266 2.97 -20.08 -36.54
C PRO A 266 4.30 -20.72 -36.89
N ASP A 267 4.33 -22.06 -36.94
CA ASP A 267 5.51 -22.82 -37.32
C ASP A 267 6.08 -22.19 -38.60
N ALA A 268 7.34 -21.79 -38.55
CA ALA A 268 8.00 -21.11 -39.70
C ALA A 268 7.86 -21.94 -40.99
N ALA A 269 7.74 -23.27 -40.87
CA ALA A 269 7.43 -24.18 -41.97
C ALA A 269 6.01 -23.96 -42.50
N ARG A 270 5.03 -23.63 -41.70
CA ARG A 270 3.64 -23.37 -42.11
C ARG A 270 3.51 -21.98 -42.76
N ALA A 271 4.23 -20.97 -42.23
CA ALA A 271 4.31 -19.64 -42.82
C ALA A 271 5.00 -19.68 -44.22
N ALA A 272 6.09 -20.44 -44.35
CA ALA A 272 6.78 -20.65 -45.63
C ALA A 272 5.93 -21.42 -46.64
N ARG A 273 5.06 -22.32 -46.17
CA ARG A 273 4.13 -23.08 -47.04
C ARG A 273 2.99 -22.18 -47.54
N LEU A 274 2.47 -21.28 -46.70
CA LEU A 274 1.45 -20.30 -47.09
C LEU A 274 2.00 -19.22 -48.05
N ALA A 275 3.24 -18.77 -47.87
CA ALA A 275 3.92 -17.86 -48.78
C ALA A 275 4.10 -18.48 -50.18
N ARG A 276 4.42 -19.78 -50.25
CA ARG A 276 4.55 -20.50 -51.55
C ARG A 276 3.22 -20.75 -52.27
N LEU A 277 2.09 -20.72 -51.58
CA LEU A 277 0.75 -20.84 -52.18
C LEU A 277 0.19 -19.49 -52.65
N GLY A 278 0.73 -18.36 -52.18
CA GLY A 278 0.36 -17.00 -52.58
C GLY A 278 0.98 -16.54 -53.92
N ASP A 279 2.03 -17.21 -54.40
CA ASP A 279 2.75 -16.83 -55.64
C ASP A 279 2.18 -17.48 -56.94
N ALA A 280 1.00 -18.07 -56.88
CA ALA A 280 0.31 -18.55 -58.07
C ALA A 280 -0.51 -17.44 -58.72
N ASN A 281 0.18 -16.71 -59.59
CA ASN A 281 -0.22 -15.96 -60.78
C ASN A 281 -1.62 -15.28 -60.80
N PRO A 282 -1.72 -13.96 -60.73
CA PRO A 282 -2.98 -13.30 -61.08
C PRO A 282 -3.16 -13.22 -62.60
N SER A 283 -4.24 -13.81 -63.07
CA SER A 283 -4.71 -13.61 -64.47
C SER A 283 -5.03 -12.11 -64.74
N PRO A 284 -4.81 -11.60 -65.95
CA PRO A 284 -5.00 -10.18 -66.24
C PRO A 284 -6.48 -9.80 -66.20
N VAL A 285 -6.81 -8.81 -65.37
CA VAL A 285 -8.12 -8.19 -65.35
C VAL A 285 -8.24 -7.18 -66.47
N MET A 286 -9.20 -7.38 -67.35
CA MET A 286 -9.60 -6.42 -68.41
C MET A 286 -10.28 -5.18 -67.76
N PRO A 287 -10.07 -3.99 -68.31
CA PRO A 287 -10.68 -2.77 -67.72
C PRO A 287 -12.16 -2.65 -68.13
N SER A 288 -13.02 -2.38 -67.18
CA SER A 288 -14.42 -2.06 -67.40
C SER A 288 -14.62 -0.61 -67.84
N PRO A 289 -15.67 -0.31 -68.68
CA PRO A 289 -15.87 1.00 -69.29
C PRO A 289 -16.40 2.04 -68.27
N VAL A 290 -15.96 3.27 -68.44
CA VAL A 290 -16.32 4.49 -67.79
C VAL A 290 -17.74 4.92 -68.19
N MET A 291 -18.63 5.12 -67.19
CA MET A 291 -19.94 5.80 -67.41
C MET A 291 -19.88 7.24 -66.84
N PRO A 292 -20.51 8.21 -67.54
CA PRO A 292 -20.40 9.61 -67.15
C PRO A 292 -21.40 10.06 -66.09
N GLY A 293 -20.98 11.10 -65.39
CA GLY A 293 -21.48 11.72 -64.19
C GLY A 293 -22.98 12.06 -64.10
N SER A 294 -23.40 12.17 -62.87
CA SER A 294 -24.60 12.95 -62.49
C SER A 294 -24.30 13.82 -61.26
N ALA A 295 -24.87 15.00 -61.33
CA ALA A 295 -24.59 16.20 -60.59
C ALA A 295 -24.90 16.14 -59.07
N ARG A 296 -24.13 16.94 -58.36
CA ARG A 296 -24.40 17.34 -56.95
C ARG A 296 -25.57 18.34 -56.91
N PRO A 297 -26.39 18.36 -55.88
CA PRO A 297 -27.00 19.57 -55.35
C PRO A 297 -26.30 20.08 -54.09
N GLY A 298 -26.21 21.39 -54.03
CA GLY A 298 -25.47 22.16 -53.02
C GLY A 298 -26.24 22.36 -51.68
N PRO A 299 -25.66 23.16 -50.77
CA PRO A 299 -26.03 23.21 -49.37
C PRO A 299 -27.22 24.11 -49.10
N VAL A 300 -28.05 23.72 -48.15
CA VAL A 300 -29.12 24.57 -47.57
C VAL A 300 -28.63 25.07 -46.19
N SER A 301 -28.61 26.38 -46.13
CA SER A 301 -28.40 27.19 -44.91
C SER A 301 -29.72 27.38 -44.16
N SER A 302 -29.59 27.76 -42.91
CA SER A 302 -30.51 28.44 -42.01
C SER A 302 -30.88 27.56 -40.81
N GLY A 303 -30.94 28.07 -39.61
CA GLY A 303 -31.02 29.38 -39.08
C GLY A 303 -31.20 29.32 -37.57
N SER A 304 -30.65 30.30 -36.95
CA SER A 304 -30.79 30.72 -35.56
C SER A 304 -32.21 30.63 -34.99
N ARG A 305 -32.33 30.21 -33.74
CA ARG A 305 -33.19 30.89 -32.76
C ARG A 305 -32.78 30.59 -31.32
N ALA A 306 -32.36 31.64 -30.64
CA ALA A 306 -32.39 31.81 -29.19
C ALA A 306 -33.83 32.00 -28.69
N VAL A 307 -34.13 31.63 -27.45
CA VAL A 307 -34.98 32.27 -26.44
C VAL A 307 -35.20 31.20 -25.32
N ALA A 308 -34.90 31.47 -24.19
CA ALA A 308 -35.17 32.03 -22.89
C ALA A 308 -34.49 31.17 -21.81
#